data_f976e207b507205275e5c4cbb2cb87ff
#
_entry.id   f976e207b507205275e5c4cbb2cb87ff
#
_cell.length_a   1.000
_cell.length_b   1.000
_cell.length_c   1.000
_cell.angle_alpha   90.00
_cell.angle_beta   90.00
_cell.angle_gamma   90.00
#
_symmetry.space_group_name_H-M   'P 1'
#
loop_
_entity.id
_entity.type
_entity.pdbx_description
1 polymer ?
#
loop_
_entity_poly.entity_id
_entity_poly.type
_entity_poly.pdbx_seq_one_letter_code
_entity_poly.pdbx_strand_id
1 'polypeptide(L)'
;MQTVPFGEFLRFERRKSFAVPAILSNFAQRNPSIVRMRVVVQRVSHASVSIHQEVESAIQRGLLVLLGIGHNDTQADIALLVKKISHLRIFDDDNGVMNLSVRDIDGDVLVVSQFTLMASCKKGNRPSYIAAARPEMAIPLYEKFCQELSLALGKPVQTGCFGADMQVALLNDGPVTICIDTKEEA
;
A
#
# COMPACT_ATOMS: atom_id res chain seq x y z
N MET A 1 2.74 53.43 33.44
CA MET A 1 3.38 52.25 34.05
C MET A 1 2.57 51.86 35.27
N GLN A 2 1.61 50.99 35.14
CA GLN A 2 0.87 50.42 36.27
C GLN A 2 1.01 48.92 36.23
N THR A 3 1.64 48.40 37.25
CA THR A 3 1.85 47.00 37.54
C THR A 3 0.58 46.39 38.09
N VAL A 4 0.05 45.37 37.45
CA VAL A 4 -1.08 44.53 37.92
C VAL A 4 -0.51 43.40 38.77
N PRO A 5 -0.98 43.14 40.00
CA PRO A 5 -0.44 42.11 40.87
C PRO A 5 -0.93 40.72 40.46
N PHE A 6 0.01 39.79 40.54
CA PHE A 6 -0.12 38.37 40.35
C PHE A 6 -0.82 37.75 41.59
N GLY A 7 -2.09 37.39 41.50
CA GLY A 7 -2.73 36.75 42.65
C GLY A 7 -4.24 36.62 42.65
N GLU A 8 -4.87 36.20 41.53
CA GLU A 8 -6.30 35.83 41.56
C GLU A 8 -6.64 34.85 40.42
N PHE A 9 -6.12 33.63 40.53
CA PHE A 9 -6.52 32.56 39.60
C PHE A 9 -6.56 31.20 40.29
N LEU A 10 -7.24 31.10 41.43
CA LEU A 10 -7.56 29.83 42.06
C LEU A 10 -8.88 29.90 42.81
N ARG A 11 -9.99 29.98 42.07
CA ARG A 11 -11.32 29.52 42.54
C ARG A 11 -12.14 29.14 41.33
N PHE A 12 -11.92 27.90 40.84
CA PHE A 12 -12.93 27.25 40.01
C PHE A 12 -13.52 26.06 40.77
N GLU A 13 -14.77 26.22 41.09
CA GLU A 13 -15.59 25.31 41.87
C GLU A 13 -15.66 23.93 41.26
N ARG A 14 -15.61 22.93 42.13
CA ARG A 14 -16.07 21.55 41.86
C ARG A 14 -17.53 21.60 41.43
N ARG A 15 -17.80 21.44 40.15
CA ARG A 15 -19.15 21.12 39.67
C ARG A 15 -19.10 19.95 38.70
N LYS A 16 -19.76 18.86 39.19
CA LYS A 16 -20.46 17.82 38.43
C LYS A 16 -19.63 16.94 37.50
N SER A 17 -19.42 15.72 37.97
CA SER A 17 -19.21 14.52 37.16
C SER A 17 -20.19 14.52 35.97
N PHE A 18 -19.72 14.90 34.81
CA PHE A 18 -20.38 14.57 33.56
C PHE A 18 -20.03 13.11 33.25
N ALA A 19 -21.02 12.24 33.35
CA ALA A 19 -20.95 10.93 32.75
C ALA A 19 -20.61 11.11 31.27
N VAL A 20 -19.40 10.73 30.86
CA VAL A 20 -18.99 10.67 29.45
C VAL A 20 -19.88 9.62 28.80
N PRO A 21 -20.68 9.96 27.78
CA PRO A 21 -21.54 8.99 27.11
C PRO A 21 -20.69 7.84 26.56
N ALA A 22 -21.21 6.62 26.63
CA ALA A 22 -20.62 5.36 26.17
C ALA A 22 -20.22 5.34 24.66
N ILE A 23 -20.32 6.45 23.96
CA ILE A 23 -19.94 6.62 22.54
C ILE A 23 -18.42 6.69 22.36
N LEU A 24 -17.64 7.05 23.40
CA LEU A 24 -16.18 7.11 23.30
C LEU A 24 -15.48 5.75 23.53
N SER A 25 -16.20 4.72 23.96
CA SER A 25 -15.62 3.39 24.15
C SER A 25 -15.40 2.61 22.83
N ASN A 26 -16.07 3.00 21.75
CA ASN A 26 -15.93 2.33 20.45
C ASN A 26 -14.69 2.78 19.62
N PHE A 27 -14.00 3.85 20.03
CA PHE A 27 -12.75 4.25 19.38
C PHE A 27 -11.52 3.49 19.88
N ALA A 28 -11.61 2.76 21.00
CA ALA A 28 -10.48 2.04 21.60
C ALA A 28 -10.35 0.59 21.12
N GLN A 29 -11.28 0.06 20.35
CA GLN A 29 -11.21 -1.29 19.77
C GLN A 29 -10.85 -1.26 18.26
N ARG A 30 -9.93 -0.41 17.86
CA ARG A 30 -9.18 -0.70 16.63
C ARG A 30 -8.27 -1.89 16.94
N ASN A 31 -8.73 -3.08 16.55
CA ASN A 31 -7.95 -4.31 16.61
C ASN A 31 -6.59 -4.06 15.93
N PRO A 32 -5.45 -4.03 16.66
CA PRO A 32 -4.16 -3.63 16.08
C PRO A 32 -3.51 -4.73 15.21
N SER A 33 -4.27 -5.74 14.79
CA SER A 33 -3.71 -6.98 14.22
C SER A 33 -4.37 -7.48 12.95
N ILE A 34 -5.23 -6.72 12.29
CA ILE A 34 -5.71 -7.14 10.97
C ILE A 34 -4.68 -6.71 9.95
N VAL A 35 -3.73 -7.58 9.71
CA VAL A 35 -2.74 -7.44 8.65
C VAL A 35 -3.43 -7.74 7.31
N ARG A 36 -3.12 -6.97 6.30
CA ARG A 36 -3.94 -6.81 5.09
C ARG A 36 -3.04 -6.86 3.88
N MET A 37 -3.51 -7.41 2.77
CA MET A 37 -2.79 -7.31 1.51
C MET A 37 -2.63 -5.83 1.13
N ARG A 38 -1.41 -5.44 0.87
CA ARG A 38 -1.05 -4.03 0.61
C ARG A 38 -0.25 -3.92 -0.66
N VAL A 39 -0.55 -2.92 -1.46
CA VAL A 39 0.24 -2.58 -2.63
C VAL A 39 0.68 -1.12 -2.60
N VAL A 40 1.86 -0.89 -3.16
CA VAL A 40 2.30 0.44 -3.61
C VAL A 40 2.35 0.38 -5.12
N VAL A 41 1.56 1.22 -5.77
CA VAL A 41 1.47 1.33 -7.23
C VAL A 41 2.16 2.62 -7.65
N GLN A 42 3.12 2.53 -8.54
CA GLN A 42 3.81 3.69 -9.11
C GLN A 42 3.61 3.72 -10.62
N ARG A 43 3.16 4.86 -11.14
CA ARG A 43 3.15 5.13 -12.59
C ARG A 43 4.60 5.34 -13.04
N VAL A 44 5.02 4.61 -14.05
CA VAL A 44 6.40 4.64 -14.52
C VAL A 44 6.48 4.83 -16.02
N SER A 45 7.52 5.53 -16.50
CA SER A 45 7.89 5.54 -17.91
C SER A 45 8.70 4.30 -18.30
N HIS A 46 9.43 3.71 -17.35
CA HIS A 46 10.06 2.39 -17.44
C HIS A 46 10.38 1.89 -16.03
N ALA A 47 10.48 0.57 -15.87
CA ALA A 47 11.00 -0.06 -14.66
C ALA A 47 11.65 -1.40 -14.99
N SER A 48 12.60 -1.84 -14.17
CA SER A 48 13.26 -3.13 -14.30
C SER A 48 13.64 -3.73 -12.96
N VAL A 49 13.76 -5.05 -12.94
CA VAL A 49 14.31 -5.84 -11.83
C VAL A 49 15.60 -6.49 -12.31
N SER A 50 16.66 -6.36 -11.52
CA SER A 50 17.92 -7.07 -11.73
C SER A 50 18.26 -7.94 -10.51
N ILE A 51 18.83 -9.11 -10.78
CA ILE A 51 19.34 -10.04 -9.78
C ILE A 51 20.78 -10.38 -10.18
N HIS A 52 21.72 -10.25 -9.25
CA HIS A 52 23.16 -10.46 -9.52
C HIS A 52 23.67 -9.62 -10.71
N GLN A 53 23.16 -8.38 -10.88
CA GLN A 53 23.48 -7.46 -11.98
C GLN A 53 22.95 -7.86 -13.37
N GLU A 54 22.20 -8.95 -13.47
CA GLU A 54 21.51 -9.36 -14.69
C GLU A 54 20.05 -8.89 -14.63
N VAL A 55 19.55 -8.34 -15.76
CA VAL A 55 18.15 -7.91 -15.85
C VAL A 55 17.25 -9.13 -15.99
N GLU A 56 16.42 -9.37 -15.00
CA GLU A 56 15.45 -10.46 -14.95
C GLU A 56 14.18 -10.13 -15.72
N SER A 57 13.68 -8.90 -15.52
CA SER A 57 12.49 -8.41 -16.19
C SER A 57 12.51 -6.88 -16.32
N ALA A 58 11.83 -6.38 -17.36
CA ALA A 58 11.71 -4.94 -17.59
C ALA A 58 10.37 -4.61 -18.24
N ILE A 59 9.89 -3.39 -18.02
CA ILE A 59 8.70 -2.81 -18.65
C ILE A 59 8.99 -1.42 -19.18
N GLN A 60 8.18 -1.00 -20.14
CA GLN A 60 8.10 0.39 -20.60
C GLN A 60 7.01 1.14 -19.81
N ARG A 61 6.34 2.11 -20.41
CA ARG A 61 5.28 2.91 -19.80
C ARG A 61 4.20 2.02 -19.17
N GLY A 62 3.96 2.22 -17.88
CA GLY A 62 2.99 1.39 -17.17
C GLY A 62 3.05 1.55 -15.66
N LEU A 63 2.92 0.43 -14.94
CA LEU A 63 2.88 0.41 -13.48
C LEU A 63 3.94 -0.51 -12.89
N LEU A 64 4.69 0.00 -11.91
CA LEU A 64 5.40 -0.84 -10.94
C LEU A 64 4.47 -1.07 -9.75
N VAL A 65 4.25 -2.34 -9.38
CA VAL A 65 3.41 -2.76 -8.26
C VAL A 65 4.25 -3.52 -7.25
N LEU A 66 4.46 -2.92 -6.07
CA LEU A 66 5.08 -3.59 -4.93
C LEU A 66 3.97 -4.25 -4.11
N LEU A 67 4.01 -5.59 -3.92
CA LEU A 67 2.96 -6.36 -3.26
C LEU A 67 3.44 -6.93 -1.92
N GLY A 68 2.80 -6.52 -0.82
CA GLY A 68 2.96 -7.10 0.52
C GLY A 68 1.78 -7.97 0.89
N ILE A 69 2.05 -9.19 1.38
CA ILE A 69 1.06 -10.18 1.77
C ILE A 69 1.15 -10.45 3.26
N GLY A 70 0.00 -10.44 3.94
CA GLY A 70 -0.14 -10.70 5.37
C GLY A 70 -0.72 -12.09 5.66
N HIS A 71 -0.67 -12.51 6.93
CA HIS A 71 -1.10 -13.84 7.36
C HIS A 71 -2.58 -14.18 7.12
N ASN A 72 -3.44 -13.16 7.03
CA ASN A 72 -4.89 -13.33 6.93
C ASN A 72 -5.43 -12.96 5.55
N ASP A 73 -4.55 -12.82 4.57
CA ASP A 73 -4.94 -12.46 3.22
C ASP A 73 -5.49 -13.67 2.47
N THR A 74 -6.44 -13.40 1.59
CA THR A 74 -7.23 -14.41 0.91
C THR A 74 -7.37 -14.09 -0.57
N GLN A 75 -7.98 -15.01 -1.31
CA GLN A 75 -8.39 -14.81 -2.71
C GLN A 75 -9.27 -13.56 -2.91
N ALA A 76 -10.09 -13.18 -1.92
CA ALA A 76 -10.94 -11.99 -2.03
C ALA A 76 -10.11 -10.69 -2.06
N ASP A 77 -8.98 -10.66 -1.31
CA ASP A 77 -8.06 -9.54 -1.31
C ASP A 77 -7.37 -9.40 -2.68
N ILE A 78 -6.98 -10.53 -3.29
CA ILE A 78 -6.44 -10.57 -4.67
C ILE A 78 -7.45 -10.00 -5.66
N ALA A 79 -8.68 -10.49 -5.67
CA ALA A 79 -9.71 -10.04 -6.60
C ALA A 79 -10.00 -8.53 -6.48
N LEU A 80 -10.01 -8.01 -5.23
CA LEU A 80 -10.17 -6.58 -4.97
C LEU A 80 -9.02 -5.76 -5.58
N LEU A 81 -7.76 -6.14 -5.30
CA LEU A 81 -6.59 -5.41 -5.78
C LEU A 81 -6.45 -5.49 -7.31
N VAL A 82 -6.66 -6.67 -7.88
CA VAL A 82 -6.63 -6.86 -9.35
C VAL A 82 -7.63 -5.94 -10.02
N LYS A 83 -8.89 -5.90 -9.52
CA LYS A 83 -9.91 -4.99 -10.02
C LYS A 83 -9.50 -3.52 -9.88
N LYS A 84 -8.94 -3.13 -8.71
CA LYS A 84 -8.51 -1.75 -8.47
C LYS A 84 -7.36 -1.36 -9.39
N ILE A 85 -6.28 -2.14 -9.44
CA ILE A 85 -5.07 -1.83 -10.19
C ILE A 85 -5.35 -1.76 -11.69
N SER A 86 -6.09 -2.73 -12.25
CA SER A 86 -6.38 -2.77 -13.69
C SER A 86 -7.25 -1.60 -14.18
N HIS A 87 -8.01 -0.93 -13.27
CA HIS A 87 -8.90 0.18 -13.61
C HIS A 87 -8.49 1.52 -12.97
N LEU A 88 -7.32 1.58 -12.33
CA LEU A 88 -6.83 2.80 -11.69
C LEU A 88 -6.53 3.87 -12.73
N ARG A 89 -7.28 4.97 -12.70
CA ARG A 89 -7.27 6.02 -13.73
C ARG A 89 -6.22 7.10 -13.39
N ILE A 90 -4.96 6.78 -13.62
CA ILE A 90 -3.79 7.61 -13.28
C ILE A 90 -2.90 7.94 -14.47
N PHE A 91 -3.35 7.66 -15.68
CA PHE A 91 -2.68 8.10 -16.90
C PHE A 91 -3.48 9.23 -17.54
N ASP A 92 -2.77 10.19 -18.14
CA ASP A 92 -3.38 11.36 -18.72
C ASP A 92 -4.09 11.01 -20.03
N ASP A 93 -5.27 11.59 -20.23
CA ASP A 93 -6.02 11.60 -21.49
C ASP A 93 -5.50 12.71 -22.43
N ASP A 94 -6.12 12.88 -23.59
CA ASP A 94 -5.75 13.88 -24.59
C ASP A 94 -5.87 15.34 -24.12
N ASN A 95 -6.55 15.57 -22.98
CA ASN A 95 -6.68 16.88 -22.34
C ASN A 95 -5.67 17.09 -21.20
N GLY A 96 -4.76 16.10 -20.96
CA GLY A 96 -3.79 16.15 -19.87
C GLY A 96 -4.41 15.91 -18.50
N VAL A 97 -5.56 15.25 -18.42
CA VAL A 97 -6.24 14.90 -17.17
C VAL A 97 -6.03 13.42 -16.87
N MET A 98 -5.66 13.10 -15.65
CA MET A 98 -5.55 11.70 -15.17
C MET A 98 -6.93 11.01 -15.24
N ASN A 99 -7.18 10.27 -16.30
CA ASN A 99 -8.47 9.71 -16.64
C ASN A 99 -8.41 8.30 -17.26
N LEU A 100 -7.24 7.88 -17.72
CA LEU A 100 -7.04 6.58 -18.36
C LEU A 100 -6.37 5.59 -17.39
N SER A 101 -6.76 4.32 -17.51
CA SER A 101 -6.15 3.21 -16.79
C SER A 101 -4.95 2.64 -17.57
N VAL A 102 -4.19 1.75 -16.92
CA VAL A 102 -3.11 1.00 -17.58
C VAL A 102 -3.62 0.17 -18.76
N ARG A 103 -4.87 -0.29 -18.71
CA ARG A 103 -5.52 -1.02 -19.81
C ARG A 103 -5.80 -0.12 -21.00
N ASP A 104 -6.31 1.09 -20.74
CA ASP A 104 -6.71 2.04 -21.80
C ASP A 104 -5.50 2.50 -22.63
N ILE A 105 -4.32 2.56 -22.01
CA ILE A 105 -3.06 2.94 -22.69
C ILE A 105 -2.26 1.74 -23.21
N ASP A 106 -2.78 0.51 -23.06
CA ASP A 106 -2.04 -0.76 -23.29
C ASP A 106 -0.69 -0.80 -22.58
N GLY A 107 -0.62 -0.23 -21.38
CA GLY A 107 0.60 -0.12 -20.57
C GLY A 107 1.02 -1.45 -19.97
N ASP A 108 2.29 -1.57 -19.60
CA ASP A 108 2.85 -2.76 -18.96
C ASP A 108 2.71 -2.74 -17.45
N VAL A 109 2.81 -3.90 -16.80
CA VAL A 109 2.84 -3.99 -15.35
C VAL A 109 3.98 -4.90 -14.89
N LEU A 110 4.79 -4.41 -13.93
CA LEU A 110 5.83 -5.16 -13.24
C LEU A 110 5.42 -5.35 -11.78
N VAL A 111 5.26 -6.60 -11.35
CA VAL A 111 4.88 -6.97 -9.97
C VAL A 111 6.10 -7.48 -9.21
N VAL A 112 6.41 -6.86 -8.08
CA VAL A 112 7.52 -7.24 -7.20
C VAL A 112 6.97 -7.57 -5.81
N SER A 113 7.33 -8.74 -5.28
CA SER A 113 7.01 -9.11 -3.90
C SER A 113 7.79 -8.22 -2.92
N GLN A 114 7.08 -7.63 -1.94
CA GLN A 114 7.65 -6.66 -1.01
C GLN A 114 7.10 -6.86 0.41
N PHE A 115 7.61 -7.86 1.13
CA PHE A 115 7.13 -8.18 2.49
C PHE A 115 7.35 -7.05 3.48
N THR A 116 8.32 -6.16 3.23
CA THR A 116 8.60 -5.01 4.09
C THR A 116 7.47 -3.97 4.12
N LEU A 117 6.51 -4.03 3.20
CA LEU A 117 5.27 -3.24 3.29
C LEU A 117 4.43 -3.59 4.53
N MET A 118 4.65 -4.79 5.09
CA MET A 118 3.98 -5.27 6.30
C MET A 118 4.73 -4.87 7.58
N ALA A 119 5.78 -4.05 7.46
CA ALA A 119 6.61 -3.62 8.59
C ALA A 119 5.83 -2.77 9.60
N SER A 120 6.15 -2.97 10.88
CA SER A 120 5.72 -2.10 11.97
C SER A 120 6.93 -1.48 12.67
N CYS A 121 6.98 -0.15 12.72
CA CYS A 121 7.97 0.65 13.44
C CYS A 121 7.41 1.26 14.74
N LYS A 122 6.30 0.73 15.29
CA LYS A 122 5.65 1.28 16.49
C LYS A 122 6.50 1.17 17.76
N LYS A 123 7.43 0.21 17.82
CA LYS A 123 8.28 -0.07 18.99
C LYS A 123 9.75 0.14 18.66
N GLY A 124 10.15 1.38 18.36
CA GLY A 124 11.53 1.74 18.05
C GLY A 124 11.89 1.65 16.57
N ASN A 125 13.17 1.86 16.25
CA ASN A 125 13.68 2.07 14.89
C ASN A 125 14.01 0.76 14.14
N ARG A 126 13.95 -0.40 14.80
CA ARG A 126 14.07 -1.70 14.14
C ARG A 126 12.70 -2.17 13.68
N PRO A 127 12.42 -2.24 12.36
CA PRO A 127 11.13 -2.70 11.86
C PRO A 127 10.83 -4.14 12.28
N SER A 128 9.58 -4.41 12.64
CA SER A 128 9.07 -5.76 12.89
C SER A 128 8.27 -6.22 11.69
N TYR A 129 8.59 -7.40 11.17
CA TYR A 129 7.94 -8.02 10.01
C TYR A 129 7.01 -9.18 10.39
N ILE A 130 6.64 -9.30 11.67
CA ILE A 130 5.77 -10.39 12.17
C ILE A 130 4.46 -10.47 11.40
N ALA A 131 4.00 -9.35 10.86
CA ALA A 131 2.74 -9.25 10.12
C ALA A 131 2.81 -9.81 8.69
N ALA A 132 4.00 -10.00 8.12
CA ALA A 132 4.17 -10.58 6.79
C ALA A 132 3.86 -12.08 6.79
N ALA A 133 3.16 -12.56 5.76
CA ALA A 133 2.94 -13.99 5.55
C ALA A 133 4.27 -14.71 5.30
N ARG A 134 4.35 -15.96 5.78
CA ARG A 134 5.50 -16.82 5.49
C ARG A 134 5.50 -17.26 4.03
N PRO A 135 6.67 -17.63 3.46
CA PRO A 135 6.79 -18.01 2.05
C PRO A 135 5.77 -19.07 1.60
N GLU A 136 5.49 -20.06 2.44
CA GLU A 136 4.58 -21.18 2.12
C GLU A 136 3.15 -20.69 1.82
N MET A 137 2.76 -19.57 2.41
CA MET A 137 1.47 -18.92 2.16
C MET A 137 1.58 -17.79 1.14
N ALA A 138 2.67 -17.03 1.18
CA ALA A 138 2.82 -15.84 0.36
C ALA A 138 3.06 -16.17 -1.12
N ILE A 139 3.84 -17.21 -1.42
CA ILE A 139 4.17 -17.60 -2.81
C ILE A 139 2.91 -17.95 -3.61
N PRO A 140 2.03 -18.87 -3.15
CA PRO A 140 0.81 -19.19 -3.90
C PRO A 140 -0.11 -17.98 -4.12
N LEU A 141 -0.23 -17.08 -3.13
CA LEU A 141 -1.04 -15.87 -3.27
C LEU A 141 -0.42 -14.85 -4.24
N TYR A 142 0.92 -14.73 -4.24
CA TYR A 142 1.65 -13.88 -5.17
C TYR A 142 1.49 -14.35 -6.60
N GLU A 143 1.71 -15.65 -6.85
CA GLU A 143 1.55 -16.26 -8.18
C GLU A 143 0.11 -16.10 -8.69
N LYS A 144 -0.87 -16.36 -7.80
CA LYS A 144 -2.28 -16.19 -8.12
C LYS A 144 -2.63 -14.75 -8.45
N PHE A 145 -2.09 -13.78 -7.69
CA PHE A 145 -2.25 -12.36 -7.99
C PHE A 145 -1.71 -12.00 -9.37
N CYS A 146 -0.49 -12.42 -9.71
CA CYS A 146 0.12 -12.17 -11.02
C CYS A 146 -0.70 -12.81 -12.15
N GLN A 147 -1.19 -14.04 -11.95
CA GLN A 147 -2.05 -14.71 -12.91
C GLN A 147 -3.36 -13.97 -13.16
N GLU A 148 -4.07 -13.59 -12.09
CA GLU A 148 -5.35 -12.87 -12.21
C GLU A 148 -5.18 -11.46 -12.80
N LEU A 149 -4.10 -10.77 -12.43
CA LEU A 149 -3.80 -9.46 -13.00
C LEU A 149 -3.49 -9.58 -14.51
N SER A 150 -2.73 -10.60 -14.92
CA SER A 150 -2.47 -10.88 -16.34
C SER A 150 -3.77 -11.13 -17.11
N LEU A 151 -4.69 -11.91 -16.55
CA LEU A 151 -6.01 -12.16 -17.16
C LEU A 151 -6.83 -10.87 -17.26
N ALA A 152 -6.83 -10.04 -16.22
CA ALA A 152 -7.57 -8.77 -16.23
C ALA A 152 -7.00 -7.76 -17.24
N LEU A 153 -5.72 -7.81 -17.51
CA LEU A 153 -5.04 -6.93 -18.49
C LEU A 153 -5.11 -7.47 -19.93
N GLY A 154 -5.35 -8.79 -20.09
CA GLY A 154 -5.28 -9.47 -21.39
C GLY A 154 -3.87 -9.69 -21.91
N LYS A 155 -2.85 -9.48 -21.07
CA LYS A 155 -1.43 -9.70 -21.39
C LYS A 155 -0.63 -10.09 -20.15
N PRO A 156 0.53 -10.78 -20.30
CA PRO A 156 1.36 -11.18 -19.18
C PRO A 156 1.86 -9.96 -18.38
N VAL A 157 1.82 -10.03 -17.06
CA VAL A 157 2.57 -9.10 -16.21
C VAL A 157 4.01 -9.58 -16.09
N GLN A 158 4.95 -8.65 -16.01
CA GLN A 158 6.33 -8.94 -15.68
C GLN A 158 6.47 -9.13 -14.17
N THR A 159 7.39 -9.96 -13.73
CA THR A 159 7.59 -10.26 -12.30
C THR A 159 9.06 -10.24 -11.94
N GLY A 160 9.34 -9.97 -10.65
CA GLY A 160 10.62 -10.32 -10.07
C GLY A 160 10.65 -11.77 -9.60
N CYS A 161 11.74 -12.20 -8.98
CA CYS A 161 11.90 -13.51 -8.38
C CYS A 161 11.58 -13.45 -6.88
N PHE A 162 10.58 -14.23 -6.42
CA PHE A 162 10.17 -14.21 -5.03
C PHE A 162 11.32 -14.65 -4.09
N GLY A 163 11.60 -13.83 -3.07
CA GLY A 163 12.63 -14.11 -2.07
C GLY A 163 14.08 -13.84 -2.51
N ALA A 164 14.31 -13.42 -3.74
CA ALA A 164 15.63 -13.01 -4.20
C ALA A 164 16.00 -11.60 -3.69
N ASP A 165 17.29 -11.30 -3.66
CA ASP A 165 17.80 -9.95 -3.50
C ASP A 165 17.71 -9.23 -4.85
N MET A 166 16.72 -8.35 -4.96
CA MET A 166 16.35 -7.66 -6.20
C MET A 166 16.76 -6.19 -6.17
N GLN A 167 17.38 -5.74 -7.24
CA GLN A 167 17.57 -4.32 -7.52
C GLN A 167 16.44 -3.84 -8.44
N VAL A 168 15.60 -2.93 -7.95
CA VAL A 168 14.47 -2.38 -8.69
C VAL A 168 14.81 -0.96 -9.15
N ALA A 169 14.98 -0.79 -10.45
CA ALA A 169 15.18 0.51 -11.08
C ALA A 169 13.89 0.99 -11.72
N LEU A 170 13.57 2.28 -11.60
CA LEU A 170 12.37 2.87 -12.20
C LEU A 170 12.56 4.36 -12.46
N LEU A 171 11.79 4.89 -13.41
CA LEU A 171 11.55 6.33 -13.54
C LEU A 171 10.08 6.59 -13.23
N ASN A 172 9.82 7.10 -12.00
CA ASN A 172 8.46 7.44 -11.55
C ASN A 172 7.98 8.66 -12.36
N ASP A 173 6.88 8.47 -13.08
CA ASP A 173 6.30 9.47 -13.95
C ASP A 173 5.24 10.28 -13.22
N GLY A 174 5.47 11.59 -13.10
CA GLY A 174 4.53 12.51 -12.52
C GLY A 174 4.95 13.33 -11.29
N PRO A 175 5.52 12.85 -10.17
CA PRO A 175 5.48 11.49 -9.64
C PRO A 175 4.07 11.07 -9.21
N VAL A 176 3.68 9.84 -9.55
CA VAL A 176 2.40 9.24 -9.10
C VAL A 176 2.70 7.97 -8.33
N THR A 177 2.32 7.95 -7.06
CA THR A 177 2.48 6.81 -6.15
C THR A 177 1.23 6.66 -5.30
N ILE A 178 0.60 5.50 -5.34
CA ILE A 178 -0.67 5.21 -4.65
C ILE A 178 -0.49 3.97 -3.78
N CYS A 179 -0.90 4.06 -2.51
CA CYS A 179 -0.96 2.93 -1.60
C CYS A 179 -2.40 2.44 -1.51
N ILE A 180 -2.62 1.13 -1.64
CA ILE A 180 -3.92 0.50 -1.46
C ILE A 180 -3.77 -0.62 -0.42
N ASP A 181 -4.66 -0.60 0.57
CA ASP A 181 -4.78 -1.62 1.61
C ASP A 181 -6.17 -2.25 1.51
N THR A 182 -6.29 -3.58 1.44
CA THR A 182 -7.57 -4.26 1.12
C THR A 182 -8.63 -4.12 2.21
N LYS A 183 -8.26 -3.66 3.38
CA LYS A 183 -9.17 -3.53 4.54
C LYS A 183 -9.18 -2.12 5.14
N GLU A 184 -8.74 -1.10 4.44
CA GLU A 184 -9.09 0.27 4.82
C GLU A 184 -10.61 0.42 4.68
N GLU A 185 -11.27 0.66 5.82
CA GLU A 185 -12.66 1.08 5.82
C GLU A 185 -12.74 2.46 5.16
N ALA A 186 -13.59 2.57 4.14
CA ALA A 186 -13.90 3.83 3.48
C ALA A 186 -14.59 4.81 4.45
#